data_28700bd1b00adb1b1b2a2951756230c0
#
_entry.id   28700bd1b00adb1b1b2a2951756230c0
#
_cell.length_a   1.000
_cell.length_b   1.000
_cell.length_c   1.000
_cell.angle_alpha   90.00
_cell.angle_beta   90.00
_cell.angle_gamma   90.00
#
_symmetry.space_group_name_H-M   'P 1'
#
loop_
_entity.id
_entity.type
_entity.pdbx_description
1 polymer ?
#
loop_
_entity_poly.entity_id
_entity_poly.type
_entity_poly.pdbx_seq_one_letter_code
_entity_poly.pdbx_strand_id
1 'polypeptide(L)'
;MFGFPVQRGGAVLQVRVFYHDKCFDGACSASLFTRFHRECVTADATYEYHGLVHRAGALFDVSEFTGDENAIVDFKYSASPRITWWFDHHLSAFLTPEDQQDFLAYQQSVTPPGRKFFDPNYTSCTSFIAHIGSTKFGFNTAPIAELIHWANIVDGAKYESPESAVEMAAPAMKLTLIIEATQDNVFIPRLIPLLTEMPLADVLSQPFVSSLLPPLLERHQQSLALIRSRAEERDGTIFFDISDHQLEGFNKFIPYYLHPQATYSIGLSKSSFRTKVSVGSNPWTKADPAKMVNLAKICERYGGGGHARVGAISFPPDQAEKARVAAAEIVAELRANNPFA
;
A
#
# COMPACT_ATOMS: atom_id res chain seq x y z
N MET A 1 -51.19 -33.63 -6.63
CA MET A 1 -50.82 -32.38 -5.93
C MET A 1 -49.32 -32.53 -5.55
N PHE A 2 -48.43 -32.01 -6.36
CA PHE A 2 -47.00 -31.98 -6.04
C PHE A 2 -46.71 -30.66 -5.34
N GLY A 3 -46.43 -30.73 -4.04
CA GLY A 3 -46.03 -29.56 -3.25
C GLY A 3 -44.62 -29.17 -3.66
N PHE A 4 -44.42 -27.94 -4.16
CA PHE A 4 -43.14 -27.31 -4.32
C PHE A 4 -42.55 -27.05 -2.93
N PRO A 5 -41.27 -27.34 -2.71
CA PRO A 5 -40.61 -26.97 -1.45
C PRO A 5 -40.61 -25.44 -1.34
N VAL A 6 -41.20 -24.92 -0.28
CA VAL A 6 -41.07 -23.53 0.14
C VAL A 6 -39.57 -23.31 0.46
N GLN A 7 -38.88 -22.56 -0.38
CA GLN A 7 -37.56 -22.00 -0.02
C GLN A 7 -37.76 -21.19 1.27
N ARG A 8 -37.16 -21.69 2.36
CA ARG A 8 -36.94 -20.87 3.56
C ARG A 8 -36.00 -19.75 3.13
N GLY A 9 -36.43 -18.52 3.12
CA GLY A 9 -35.58 -17.36 2.97
C GLY A 9 -34.53 -17.37 4.10
N GLY A 10 -33.34 -17.87 3.80
CA GLY A 10 -32.18 -17.70 4.65
C GLY A 10 -31.85 -16.22 4.72
N ALA A 11 -31.52 -15.69 5.90
CA ALA A 11 -31.00 -14.34 6.02
C ALA A 11 -29.73 -14.24 5.13
N VAL A 12 -29.64 -13.21 4.31
CA VAL A 12 -28.45 -12.93 3.50
C VAL A 12 -27.28 -12.63 4.44
N LEU A 13 -26.18 -13.31 4.27
CA LEU A 13 -24.99 -13.18 5.11
C LEU A 13 -24.39 -11.77 4.96
N GLN A 14 -24.20 -11.05 6.06
CA GLN A 14 -23.55 -9.74 6.05
C GLN A 14 -22.06 -9.90 6.34
N VAL A 15 -21.22 -9.55 5.36
CA VAL A 15 -19.75 -9.59 5.46
C VAL A 15 -19.23 -8.16 5.53
N ARG A 16 -18.47 -7.85 6.58
CA ARG A 16 -17.73 -6.60 6.71
C ARG A 16 -16.27 -6.83 6.35
N VAL A 17 -15.76 -6.05 5.40
CA VAL A 17 -14.40 -6.14 4.89
C VAL A 17 -13.63 -4.90 5.34
N PHE A 18 -12.69 -5.10 6.24
CA PHE A 18 -11.77 -4.09 6.73
C PHE A 18 -10.49 -4.18 5.90
N TYR A 19 -10.05 -3.07 5.30
CA TYR A 19 -8.92 -3.05 4.37
C TYR A 19 -7.98 -1.88 4.67
N HIS A 20 -6.72 -2.00 4.25
CA HIS A 20 -5.75 -0.90 4.32
C HIS A 20 -6.22 0.28 3.45
N ASP A 21 -6.63 1.37 4.10
CA ASP A 21 -7.19 2.55 3.43
C ASP A 21 -6.12 3.33 2.67
N LYS A 22 -6.53 4.01 1.60
CA LYS A 22 -5.67 4.83 0.75
C LYS A 22 -4.45 4.08 0.19
N CYS A 23 -4.57 2.77 0.06
CA CYS A 23 -3.60 1.87 -0.51
C CYS A 23 -4.22 1.13 -1.71
N PHE A 24 -3.48 1.08 -2.83
CA PHE A 24 -3.94 0.36 -4.02
C PHE A 24 -4.08 -1.14 -3.72
N ASP A 25 -3.09 -1.75 -3.04
CA ASP A 25 -3.17 -3.16 -2.67
C ASP A 25 -4.29 -3.44 -1.68
N GLY A 26 -4.53 -2.55 -0.70
CA GLY A 26 -5.66 -2.68 0.22
C GLY A 26 -7.01 -2.70 -0.50
N ALA A 27 -7.24 -1.78 -1.45
CA ALA A 27 -8.46 -1.75 -2.26
C ALA A 27 -8.60 -2.98 -3.16
N CYS A 28 -7.51 -3.41 -3.82
CA CYS A 28 -7.48 -4.61 -4.65
C CYS A 28 -7.70 -5.88 -3.82
N SER A 29 -7.11 -5.97 -2.64
CA SER A 29 -7.27 -7.08 -1.69
C SER A 29 -8.71 -7.22 -1.21
N ALA A 30 -9.38 -6.10 -0.88
CA ALA A 30 -10.78 -6.11 -0.50
C ALA A 30 -11.69 -6.56 -1.66
N SER A 31 -11.41 -6.09 -2.88
CA SER A 31 -12.14 -6.49 -4.08
C SER A 31 -11.97 -7.97 -4.40
N LEU A 32 -10.73 -8.46 -4.38
CA LEU A 32 -10.42 -9.85 -4.68
C LEU A 32 -10.98 -10.79 -3.60
N PHE A 33 -10.86 -10.42 -2.31
CA PHE A 33 -11.48 -11.17 -1.22
C PHE A 33 -13.00 -11.28 -1.42
N THR A 34 -13.67 -10.18 -1.76
CA THR A 34 -15.11 -10.16 -2.00
C THR A 34 -15.52 -11.13 -3.12
N ARG A 35 -14.81 -11.08 -4.25
CA ARG A 35 -15.07 -11.97 -5.37
C ARG A 35 -14.80 -13.43 -5.02
N PHE A 36 -13.64 -13.72 -4.43
CA PHE A 36 -13.27 -15.04 -3.94
C PHE A 36 -14.32 -15.59 -2.96
N HIS A 37 -14.73 -14.80 -1.97
CA HIS A 37 -15.69 -15.20 -0.97
C HIS A 37 -17.05 -15.51 -1.59
N ARG A 38 -17.52 -14.66 -2.50
CA ARG A 38 -18.79 -14.85 -3.22
C ARG A 38 -18.78 -16.10 -4.11
N GLU A 39 -17.69 -16.37 -4.81
CA GLU A 39 -17.61 -17.50 -5.75
C GLU A 39 -17.33 -18.84 -5.08
N CYS A 40 -16.55 -18.86 -3.97
CA CYS A 40 -16.02 -20.10 -3.39
C CYS A 40 -16.50 -20.41 -1.97
N VAL A 41 -17.11 -19.42 -1.26
CA VAL A 41 -17.53 -19.62 0.13
C VAL A 41 -19.05 -19.52 0.25
N THR A 42 -19.65 -18.41 -0.17
CA THR A 42 -21.10 -18.23 -0.18
C THR A 42 -21.56 -17.21 -1.22
N ALA A 43 -22.53 -17.60 -2.05
CA ALA A 43 -23.10 -16.72 -3.07
C ALA A 43 -24.08 -15.69 -2.48
N ASP A 44 -24.76 -16.03 -1.39
CA ASP A 44 -25.79 -15.21 -0.75
C ASP A 44 -25.18 -14.35 0.36
N ALA A 45 -24.35 -13.37 -0.03
CA ALA A 45 -23.75 -12.42 0.88
C ALA A 45 -23.84 -10.98 0.38
N THR A 46 -23.95 -10.04 1.32
CA THR A 46 -23.75 -8.61 1.11
C THR A 46 -22.44 -8.16 1.74
N TYR A 47 -21.80 -7.13 1.16
CA TYR A 47 -20.49 -6.67 1.58
C TYR A 47 -20.51 -5.20 1.93
N GLU A 48 -19.91 -4.86 3.09
CA GLU A 48 -19.63 -3.49 3.51
C GLU A 48 -18.12 -3.31 3.66
N TYR A 49 -17.58 -2.16 3.26
CA TYR A 49 -16.14 -1.90 3.22
C TYR A 49 -15.77 -0.79 4.19
N HIS A 50 -14.74 -1.04 5.03
CA HIS A 50 -14.27 -0.13 6.07
C HIS A 50 -12.75 0.05 5.96
N GLY A 51 -12.32 1.28 5.69
CA GLY A 51 -10.90 1.60 5.58
C GLY A 51 -10.22 1.68 6.95
N LEU A 52 -9.09 0.98 7.10
CA LEU A 52 -8.23 1.02 8.27
C LEU A 52 -6.98 1.86 7.98
N VAL A 53 -6.62 2.72 8.91
CA VAL A 53 -5.42 3.57 8.81
C VAL A 53 -4.45 3.29 9.95
N HIS A 54 -3.15 3.39 9.65
CA HIS A 54 -2.12 3.34 10.69
C HIS A 54 -2.19 4.62 11.54
N ARG A 55 -2.47 4.45 12.82
CA ARG A 55 -2.57 5.55 13.80
C ARG A 55 -1.93 5.15 15.12
N ALA A 56 -1.55 6.13 15.92
CA ALA A 56 -1.12 5.88 17.30
C ALA A 56 -2.31 5.41 18.17
N GLY A 57 -2.05 4.52 19.10
CA GLY A 57 -3.06 3.94 19.99
C GLY A 57 -3.78 2.73 19.38
N ALA A 58 -5.06 2.55 19.69
CA ALA A 58 -5.83 1.42 19.21
C ALA A 58 -6.08 1.51 17.69
N LEU A 59 -5.59 0.51 16.95
CA LEU A 59 -5.79 0.43 15.50
C LEU A 59 -7.20 0.02 15.11
N PHE A 60 -7.86 -0.75 15.95
CA PHE A 60 -9.19 -1.29 15.69
C PHE A 60 -10.21 -0.73 16.68
N ASP A 61 -11.36 -0.36 16.18
CA ASP A 61 -12.57 -0.27 16.99
C ASP A 61 -13.32 -1.60 16.88
N VAL A 62 -13.17 -2.46 17.91
CA VAL A 62 -13.78 -3.80 17.91
C VAL A 62 -15.32 -3.75 17.89
N SER A 63 -15.92 -2.60 18.23
CA SER A 63 -17.37 -2.41 18.14
C SER A 63 -17.87 -2.34 16.70
N GLU A 64 -16.99 -2.08 15.73
CA GLU A 64 -17.29 -2.09 14.31
C GLU A 64 -17.36 -3.50 13.70
N PHE A 65 -16.86 -4.53 14.38
CA PHE A 65 -16.87 -5.92 13.91
C PHE A 65 -18.27 -6.54 14.11
N THR A 66 -19.28 -6.00 13.45
CA THR A 66 -20.70 -6.34 13.66
C THR A 66 -21.29 -7.21 12.56
N GLY A 67 -20.56 -7.52 11.49
CA GLY A 67 -21.00 -8.45 10.46
C GLY A 67 -21.23 -9.87 10.98
N ASP A 68 -21.98 -10.67 10.25
CA ASP A 68 -22.03 -12.12 10.49
C ASP A 68 -20.64 -12.74 10.28
N GLU A 69 -19.92 -12.25 9.27
CA GLU A 69 -18.50 -12.44 9.08
C GLU A 69 -17.77 -11.10 9.01
N ASN A 70 -16.55 -11.03 9.57
CA ASN A 70 -15.70 -9.86 9.50
C ASN A 70 -14.34 -10.29 8.96
N ALA A 71 -13.90 -9.66 7.87
CA ALA A 71 -12.62 -9.91 7.23
C ALA A 71 -11.68 -8.72 7.42
N ILE A 72 -10.41 -8.97 7.72
CA ILE A 72 -9.35 -7.96 7.61
C ILE A 72 -8.41 -8.41 6.49
N VAL A 73 -8.12 -7.51 5.54
CA VAL A 73 -7.21 -7.75 4.41
C VAL A 73 -6.17 -6.65 4.32
N ASP A 74 -4.92 -7.03 4.04
CA ASP A 74 -3.80 -6.10 3.86
C ASP A 74 -3.54 -5.21 5.09
N PHE A 75 -3.83 -5.70 6.28
CA PHE A 75 -3.67 -4.94 7.52
C PHE A 75 -3.36 -5.84 8.70
N LYS A 76 -2.91 -5.23 9.79
CA LYS A 76 -2.50 -5.87 11.04
C LYS A 76 -3.47 -6.95 11.54
N TYR A 77 -2.92 -7.93 12.25
CA TYR A 77 -3.69 -8.95 12.95
C TYR A 77 -4.54 -8.36 14.08
N SER A 78 -5.72 -8.93 14.27
CA SER A 78 -6.55 -8.69 15.43
C SER A 78 -6.94 -10.02 16.07
N ALA A 79 -6.67 -10.17 17.37
CA ALA A 79 -7.06 -11.33 18.16
C ALA A 79 -8.56 -11.37 18.51
N SER A 80 -9.34 -10.39 18.04
CA SER A 80 -10.79 -10.38 18.27
C SER A 80 -11.45 -11.65 17.74
N PRO A 81 -12.26 -12.36 18.56
CA PRO A 81 -12.99 -13.57 18.11
C PRO A 81 -14.05 -13.24 17.04
N ARG A 82 -14.38 -11.98 16.83
CA ARG A 82 -15.29 -11.51 15.79
C ARG A 82 -14.64 -11.51 14.40
N ILE A 83 -13.29 -11.59 14.29
CA ILE A 83 -12.60 -11.68 13.01
C ILE A 83 -12.62 -13.11 12.51
N THR A 84 -13.36 -13.33 11.43
CA THR A 84 -13.55 -14.64 10.79
C THR A 84 -12.52 -14.90 9.69
N TRP A 85 -12.12 -13.85 8.95
CA TRP A 85 -11.11 -13.92 7.89
C TRP A 85 -9.99 -12.93 8.13
N TRP A 86 -8.76 -13.34 7.85
CA TRP A 86 -7.61 -12.45 7.89
C TRP A 86 -6.57 -12.85 6.85
N PHE A 87 -6.05 -11.84 6.12
CA PHE A 87 -4.96 -11.99 5.16
C PHE A 87 -4.00 -10.83 5.31
N ASP A 88 -2.72 -11.12 5.51
CA ASP A 88 -1.66 -10.10 5.53
C ASP A 88 -0.32 -10.69 5.08
N HIS A 89 0.53 -9.83 4.51
CA HIS A 89 1.86 -10.18 4.03
C HIS A 89 2.97 -9.30 4.63
N HIS A 90 2.63 -8.36 5.49
CA HIS A 90 3.61 -7.45 6.08
C HIS A 90 4.43 -8.11 7.18
N LEU A 91 5.77 -7.95 7.18
CA LEU A 91 6.64 -8.41 8.29
C LEU A 91 6.19 -7.87 9.65
N SER A 92 5.54 -6.70 9.66
CA SER A 92 5.01 -6.07 10.86
C SER A 92 3.54 -6.39 11.13
N ALA A 93 3.01 -7.52 10.64
CA ALA A 93 1.60 -7.91 10.74
C ALA A 93 1.09 -8.01 12.19
N PHE A 94 1.94 -8.43 13.11
CA PHE A 94 1.60 -8.57 14.53
C PHE A 94 2.07 -7.35 15.31
N LEU A 95 1.18 -6.77 16.14
CA LEU A 95 1.51 -5.62 16.99
C LEU A 95 2.27 -6.03 18.23
N THR A 96 1.93 -7.21 18.75
CA THR A 96 2.52 -7.75 19.99
C THR A 96 2.93 -9.21 19.79
N PRO A 97 3.83 -9.74 20.64
CA PRO A 97 4.11 -11.19 20.66
C PRO A 97 2.88 -12.03 20.96
N GLU A 98 1.94 -11.52 21.74
CA GLU A 98 0.68 -12.20 22.11
C GLU A 98 -0.22 -12.37 20.89
N ASP A 99 -0.31 -11.37 20.00
CA ASP A 99 -1.04 -11.48 18.73
C ASP A 99 -0.46 -12.61 17.85
N GLN A 100 0.86 -12.73 17.80
CA GLN A 100 1.51 -13.80 17.05
C GLN A 100 1.24 -15.18 17.69
N GLN A 101 1.25 -15.26 19.01
CA GLN A 101 0.93 -16.51 19.73
C GLN A 101 -0.53 -16.93 19.52
N ASP A 102 -1.47 -15.97 19.55
CA ASP A 102 -2.89 -16.23 19.27
C ASP A 102 -3.07 -16.78 17.84
N PHE A 103 -2.42 -16.16 16.85
CA PHE A 103 -2.44 -16.65 15.48
C PHE A 103 -1.87 -18.08 15.35
N LEU A 104 -0.75 -18.38 16.01
CA LEU A 104 -0.14 -19.72 15.99
C LEU A 104 -1.05 -20.76 16.64
N ALA A 105 -1.70 -20.43 17.76
CA ALA A 105 -2.68 -21.28 18.42
C ALA A 105 -3.90 -21.55 17.51
N TYR A 106 -4.39 -20.51 16.81
CA TYR A 106 -5.44 -20.66 15.80
C TYR A 106 -5.02 -21.66 14.70
N GLN A 107 -3.81 -21.51 14.14
CA GLN A 107 -3.31 -22.40 13.07
C GLN A 107 -3.24 -23.87 13.52
N GLN A 108 -2.94 -24.14 14.78
CA GLN A 108 -2.88 -25.49 15.35
C GLN A 108 -4.26 -26.11 15.61
N SER A 109 -5.27 -25.29 15.88
CA SER A 109 -6.61 -25.72 16.28
C SER A 109 -7.62 -25.82 15.14
N VAL A 110 -7.38 -25.07 14.04
CA VAL A 110 -8.34 -24.96 12.96
C VAL A 110 -8.28 -26.16 12.00
N THR A 111 -9.46 -26.62 11.58
CA THR A 111 -9.54 -27.60 10.49
C THR A 111 -9.17 -26.95 9.15
N PRO A 112 -8.25 -27.51 8.37
CA PRO A 112 -7.92 -26.97 7.05
C PRO A 112 -9.16 -26.81 6.14
N PRO A 113 -9.21 -25.75 5.30
CA PRO A 113 -8.10 -24.84 4.97
C PRO A 113 -7.90 -23.69 5.96
N GLY A 114 -8.78 -23.49 6.96
CA GLY A 114 -8.76 -22.32 7.82
C GLY A 114 -9.23 -21.04 7.12
N ARG A 115 -9.16 -19.91 7.82
CA ARG A 115 -9.63 -18.61 7.33
C ARG A 115 -8.71 -17.44 7.69
N LYS A 116 -7.61 -17.68 8.42
CA LYS A 116 -6.60 -16.66 8.75
C LYS A 116 -5.27 -17.09 8.16
N PHE A 117 -4.66 -16.23 7.34
CA PHE A 117 -3.47 -16.55 6.55
C PHE A 117 -2.45 -15.41 6.63
N PHE A 118 -1.19 -15.80 6.75
CA PHE A 118 -0.05 -14.87 6.81
C PHE A 118 1.15 -15.48 6.09
N ASP A 119 1.74 -14.71 5.17
CA ASP A 119 3.02 -15.07 4.55
C ASP A 119 3.75 -13.82 4.06
N PRO A 120 4.87 -13.43 4.70
CA PRO A 120 5.63 -12.23 4.35
C PRO A 120 6.47 -12.36 3.06
N ASN A 121 6.44 -13.52 2.39
CA ASN A 121 7.15 -13.72 1.12
C ASN A 121 6.33 -13.24 -0.10
N TYR A 122 5.05 -12.95 0.08
CA TYR A 122 4.23 -12.40 -1.00
C TYR A 122 4.51 -10.91 -1.21
N THR A 123 4.49 -10.49 -2.48
CA THR A 123 4.74 -9.11 -2.87
C THR A 123 3.58 -8.19 -2.55
N SER A 124 2.34 -8.71 -2.65
CA SER A 124 1.11 -7.99 -2.34
C SER A 124 0.11 -8.91 -1.64
N CYS A 125 -0.74 -8.36 -0.79
CA CYS A 125 -1.83 -9.11 -0.16
C CYS A 125 -2.83 -9.60 -1.21
N THR A 126 -3.08 -8.82 -2.28
CA THR A 126 -3.89 -9.23 -3.43
C THR A 126 -3.39 -10.53 -4.04
N SER A 127 -2.09 -10.65 -4.33
CA SER A 127 -1.52 -11.89 -4.88
C SER A 127 -1.55 -13.05 -3.88
N PHE A 128 -1.43 -12.76 -2.60
CA PHE A 128 -1.53 -13.75 -1.54
C PHE A 128 -2.96 -14.31 -1.43
N ILE A 129 -3.98 -13.46 -1.43
CA ILE A 129 -5.40 -13.91 -1.44
C ILE A 129 -5.68 -14.73 -2.70
N ALA A 130 -5.18 -14.32 -3.87
CA ALA A 130 -5.32 -15.06 -5.12
C ALA A 130 -4.73 -16.48 -5.01
N HIS A 131 -3.52 -16.60 -4.44
CA HIS A 131 -2.86 -17.90 -4.22
C HIS A 131 -3.65 -18.78 -3.26
N ILE A 132 -4.05 -18.27 -2.11
CA ILE A 132 -4.83 -19.03 -1.11
C ILE A 132 -6.18 -19.44 -1.71
N GLY A 133 -6.89 -18.51 -2.37
CA GLY A 133 -8.17 -18.76 -3.03
C GLY A 133 -8.06 -19.88 -4.07
N SER A 134 -7.04 -19.83 -4.94
CA SER A 134 -6.87 -20.86 -5.98
C SER A 134 -6.45 -22.20 -5.44
N THR A 135 -5.50 -22.25 -4.52
CA THR A 135 -4.91 -23.51 -4.03
C THR A 135 -5.73 -24.23 -2.98
N LYS A 136 -6.48 -23.50 -2.16
CA LYS A 136 -7.26 -24.07 -1.05
C LYS A 136 -8.76 -24.09 -1.27
N PHE A 137 -9.29 -23.26 -2.18
CA PHE A 137 -10.73 -23.09 -2.39
C PHE A 137 -11.18 -23.24 -3.84
N GLY A 138 -10.24 -23.46 -4.80
CA GLY A 138 -10.56 -23.66 -6.21
C GLY A 138 -10.97 -22.37 -6.95
N PHE A 139 -10.62 -21.20 -6.42
CA PHE A 139 -10.93 -19.91 -7.02
C PHE A 139 -10.20 -19.71 -8.36
N ASN A 140 -10.93 -19.28 -9.39
CA ASN A 140 -10.37 -18.99 -10.71
C ASN A 140 -9.84 -17.55 -10.78
N THR A 141 -8.53 -17.39 -10.78
CA THR A 141 -7.86 -16.08 -10.83
C THR A 141 -7.61 -15.54 -12.24
N ALA A 142 -7.82 -16.36 -13.30
CA ALA A 142 -7.53 -15.94 -14.67
C ALA A 142 -8.25 -14.65 -15.11
N PRO A 143 -9.54 -14.43 -14.79
CA PRO A 143 -10.25 -13.21 -15.18
C PRO A 143 -9.72 -11.92 -14.53
N ILE A 144 -8.94 -12.03 -13.45
CA ILE A 144 -8.44 -10.89 -12.64
C ILE A 144 -6.90 -10.82 -12.64
N ALA A 145 -6.26 -11.45 -13.61
CA ALA A 145 -4.80 -11.48 -13.74
C ALA A 145 -4.19 -10.06 -13.86
N GLU A 146 -4.86 -9.13 -14.56
CA GLU A 146 -4.43 -7.73 -14.67
C GLU A 146 -4.34 -7.06 -13.27
N LEU A 147 -5.38 -7.22 -12.44
CA LEU A 147 -5.42 -6.65 -11.10
C LEU A 147 -4.29 -7.18 -10.22
N ILE A 148 -4.09 -8.51 -10.22
CA ILE A 148 -3.03 -9.17 -9.45
C ILE A 148 -1.65 -8.70 -9.91
N HIS A 149 -1.44 -8.58 -11.22
CA HIS A 149 -0.20 -8.09 -11.81
C HIS A 149 0.14 -6.68 -11.31
N TRP A 150 -0.83 -5.75 -11.41
CA TRP A 150 -0.60 -4.38 -10.99
C TRP A 150 -0.48 -4.21 -9.48
N ALA A 151 -1.20 -4.98 -8.67
CA ALA A 151 -1.03 -4.99 -7.22
C ALA A 151 0.42 -5.35 -6.85
N ASN A 152 1.01 -6.39 -7.48
CA ASN A 152 2.40 -6.76 -7.26
C ASN A 152 3.40 -5.68 -7.72
N ILE A 153 3.11 -4.96 -8.82
CA ILE A 153 3.99 -3.88 -9.30
C ILE A 153 3.96 -2.69 -8.34
N VAL A 154 2.77 -2.26 -7.95
CA VAL A 154 2.59 -1.04 -7.13
C VAL A 154 3.13 -1.27 -5.72
N ASP A 155 2.71 -2.34 -5.06
CA ASP A 155 3.08 -2.62 -3.67
C ASP A 155 4.56 -2.99 -3.53
N GLY A 156 5.05 -3.86 -4.41
CA GLY A 156 6.46 -4.25 -4.44
C GLY A 156 7.40 -3.22 -5.04
N ALA A 157 6.90 -2.08 -5.52
CA ALA A 157 7.68 -1.10 -6.29
C ALA A 157 8.47 -1.74 -7.47
N LYS A 158 7.87 -2.75 -8.11
CA LYS A 158 8.49 -3.55 -9.19
C LYS A 158 8.20 -2.97 -10.58
N TYR A 159 8.22 -1.66 -10.70
CA TYR A 159 8.07 -0.98 -11.98
C TYR A 159 9.23 -1.32 -12.90
N GLU A 160 8.94 -1.52 -14.18
CA GLU A 160 9.93 -1.87 -15.20
C GLU A 160 11.01 -0.78 -15.35
N SER A 161 10.60 0.47 -15.26
CA SER A 161 11.50 1.62 -15.41
C SER A 161 11.00 2.83 -14.58
N PRO A 162 11.86 3.86 -14.39
CA PRO A 162 11.42 5.13 -13.78
C PRO A 162 10.25 5.78 -14.53
N GLU A 163 10.21 5.67 -15.87
CA GLU A 163 9.14 6.19 -16.71
C GLU A 163 7.81 5.52 -16.37
N SER A 164 7.80 4.19 -16.26
CA SER A 164 6.57 3.45 -15.90
C SER A 164 6.03 3.81 -14.51
N ALA A 165 6.91 4.24 -13.59
CA ALA A 165 6.54 4.67 -12.25
C ALA A 165 6.08 6.14 -12.16
N VAL A 166 6.48 7.00 -13.13
CA VAL A 166 6.30 8.46 -13.01
C VAL A 166 5.35 9.04 -14.07
N GLU A 167 5.33 8.52 -15.29
CA GLU A 167 4.57 9.12 -16.39
C GLU A 167 3.06 8.90 -16.32
N MET A 168 2.58 8.11 -15.37
CA MET A 168 1.15 7.84 -15.17
C MET A 168 0.46 7.29 -16.43
N ALA A 169 1.18 6.52 -17.28
CA ALA A 169 0.64 6.00 -18.51
C ALA A 169 -0.42 4.92 -18.27
N ALA A 170 -0.13 3.95 -17.41
CA ALA A 170 -1.02 2.83 -17.14
C ALA A 170 -2.26 3.23 -16.32
N PRO A 171 -3.43 2.61 -16.58
CA PRO A 171 -4.64 2.83 -15.80
C PRO A 171 -4.45 2.59 -14.29
N ALA A 172 -3.72 1.54 -13.91
CA ALA A 172 -3.41 1.23 -12.51
C ALA A 172 -2.68 2.38 -11.80
N MET A 173 -1.73 3.05 -12.46
CA MET A 173 -0.99 4.17 -11.89
C MET A 173 -1.89 5.38 -11.63
N LYS A 174 -2.84 5.64 -12.52
CA LYS A 174 -3.85 6.70 -12.36
C LYS A 174 -4.82 6.37 -11.23
N LEU A 175 -5.26 5.12 -11.14
CA LEU A 175 -6.10 4.65 -10.03
C LEU A 175 -5.36 4.73 -8.69
N THR A 176 -4.09 4.33 -8.63
CA THR A 176 -3.25 4.49 -7.44
C THR A 176 -3.19 5.95 -7.01
N LEU A 177 -2.93 6.87 -7.94
CA LEU A 177 -2.90 8.31 -7.65
C LEU A 177 -4.22 8.83 -7.07
N ILE A 178 -5.37 8.36 -7.59
CA ILE A 178 -6.70 8.74 -7.09
C ILE A 178 -6.94 8.14 -5.70
N ILE A 179 -6.66 6.85 -5.51
CA ILE A 179 -6.87 6.13 -4.24
C ILE A 179 -6.05 6.79 -3.11
N GLU A 180 -4.77 7.05 -3.35
CA GLU A 180 -3.88 7.68 -2.35
C GLU A 180 -4.27 9.12 -2.03
N ALA A 181 -4.87 9.85 -2.98
CA ALA A 181 -5.23 11.26 -2.81
C ALA A 181 -6.62 11.47 -2.22
N THR A 182 -7.49 10.47 -2.22
CA THR A 182 -8.88 10.63 -1.75
C THR A 182 -8.94 11.00 -0.27
N GLN A 183 -9.89 11.87 0.09
CA GLN A 183 -10.09 12.32 1.46
C GLN A 183 -11.42 11.85 2.04
N ASP A 184 -12.36 11.44 1.21
CA ASP A 184 -13.65 10.93 1.68
C ASP A 184 -13.62 9.42 1.93
N ASN A 185 -14.51 8.95 2.79
CA ASN A 185 -14.61 7.54 3.19
C ASN A 185 -15.59 6.74 2.30
N VAL A 186 -16.12 7.35 1.23
CA VAL A 186 -17.15 6.75 0.36
C VAL A 186 -16.55 6.28 -0.96
N PHE A 187 -15.51 6.96 -1.44
CA PHE A 187 -14.92 6.70 -2.76
C PHE A 187 -14.37 5.28 -2.90
N ILE A 188 -13.47 4.86 -1.99
CA ILE A 188 -12.83 3.54 -2.09
C ILE A 188 -13.84 2.40 -1.89
N PRO A 189 -14.76 2.43 -0.90
CA PRO A 189 -15.86 1.47 -0.82
C PRO A 189 -16.69 1.33 -2.09
N ARG A 190 -16.93 2.43 -2.81
CA ARG A 190 -17.62 2.41 -4.09
C ARG A 190 -16.78 1.85 -5.25
N LEU A 191 -15.47 2.03 -5.18
CA LEU A 191 -14.52 1.56 -6.19
C LEU A 191 -14.28 0.05 -6.09
N ILE A 192 -14.15 -0.49 -4.88
CA ILE A 192 -13.78 -1.89 -4.60
C ILE A 192 -14.57 -2.90 -5.44
N PRO A 193 -15.92 -2.87 -5.53
CA PRO A 193 -16.67 -3.85 -6.32
C PRO A 193 -16.29 -3.87 -7.81
N LEU A 194 -15.82 -2.75 -8.35
CA LEU A 194 -15.54 -2.63 -9.78
C LEU A 194 -14.18 -3.23 -10.15
N LEU A 195 -13.20 -3.25 -9.23
CA LEU A 195 -11.82 -3.63 -9.53
C LEU A 195 -11.65 -5.08 -10.00
N THR A 196 -12.54 -5.98 -9.63
CA THR A 196 -12.52 -7.38 -10.10
C THR A 196 -13.60 -7.70 -11.14
N GLU A 197 -14.51 -6.76 -11.43
CA GLU A 197 -15.63 -6.97 -12.34
C GLU A 197 -15.37 -6.42 -13.75
N MET A 198 -14.41 -5.49 -13.87
CA MET A 198 -14.07 -4.89 -15.16
C MET A 198 -12.56 -4.59 -15.27
N PRO A 199 -12.03 -4.44 -16.51
CA PRO A 199 -10.64 -4.01 -16.73
C PRO A 199 -10.35 -2.67 -16.05
N LEU A 200 -9.11 -2.45 -15.58
CA LEU A 200 -8.74 -1.22 -14.87
C LEU A 200 -8.95 0.05 -15.72
N ALA A 201 -8.83 -0.04 -17.04
CA ALA A 201 -9.14 1.07 -17.95
C ALA A 201 -10.63 1.46 -17.90
N ASP A 202 -11.53 0.48 -17.79
CA ASP A 202 -12.97 0.70 -17.70
C ASP A 202 -13.36 1.23 -16.31
N VAL A 203 -12.71 0.76 -15.24
CA VAL A 203 -12.83 1.33 -13.90
C VAL A 203 -12.44 2.82 -13.90
N LEU A 204 -11.30 3.15 -14.52
CA LEU A 204 -10.81 4.53 -14.63
C LEU A 204 -11.77 5.43 -15.43
N SER A 205 -12.48 4.88 -16.42
CA SER A 205 -13.43 5.62 -17.26
C SER A 205 -14.75 5.95 -16.55
N GLN A 206 -15.04 5.34 -15.40
CA GLN A 206 -16.26 5.65 -14.64
C GLN A 206 -16.32 7.14 -14.27
N PRO A 207 -17.44 7.85 -14.50
CA PRO A 207 -17.52 9.30 -14.30
C PRO A 207 -17.08 9.77 -12.91
N PHE A 208 -17.42 9.02 -11.85
CA PHE A 208 -17.05 9.36 -10.47
C PHE A 208 -15.54 9.15 -10.20
N VAL A 209 -14.84 8.36 -11.02
CA VAL A 209 -13.39 8.12 -10.95
C VAL A 209 -12.66 9.13 -11.82
N SER A 210 -13.02 9.19 -13.12
CA SER A 210 -12.32 10.01 -14.13
C SER A 210 -12.39 11.51 -13.80
N SER A 211 -13.46 11.98 -13.16
CA SER A 211 -13.58 13.39 -12.76
C SER A 211 -12.53 13.84 -11.72
N LEU A 212 -11.97 12.92 -10.93
CA LEU A 212 -10.95 13.21 -9.92
C LEU A 212 -9.53 13.31 -10.50
N LEU A 213 -9.31 12.76 -11.69
CA LEU A 213 -7.97 12.59 -12.24
C LEU A 213 -7.29 13.91 -12.71
N PRO A 214 -7.96 14.85 -13.41
CA PRO A 214 -7.28 16.01 -13.98
C PRO A 214 -6.52 16.86 -12.97
N PRO A 215 -7.10 17.27 -11.82
CA PRO A 215 -6.37 18.07 -10.83
C PRO A 215 -5.23 17.30 -10.17
N LEU A 216 -5.31 15.97 -10.09
CA LEU A 216 -4.24 15.14 -9.53
C LEU A 216 -3.06 15.00 -10.49
N LEU A 217 -3.33 14.85 -11.79
CA LEU A 217 -2.27 14.85 -12.81
C LEU A 217 -1.58 16.22 -12.89
N GLU A 218 -2.33 17.32 -12.80
CA GLU A 218 -1.74 18.66 -12.76
C GLU A 218 -0.82 18.82 -11.55
N ARG A 219 -1.25 18.42 -10.36
CA ARG A 219 -0.43 18.44 -9.13
C ARG A 219 0.82 17.57 -9.27
N HIS A 220 0.68 16.40 -9.90
CA HIS A 220 1.81 15.51 -10.18
C HIS A 220 2.84 16.19 -11.12
N GLN A 221 2.39 16.84 -12.19
CA GLN A 221 3.26 17.59 -13.10
C GLN A 221 3.94 18.78 -12.41
N GLN A 222 3.22 19.50 -11.54
CA GLN A 222 3.78 20.58 -10.73
C GLN A 222 4.87 20.05 -9.78
N SER A 223 4.65 18.91 -9.14
CA SER A 223 5.66 18.25 -8.29
C SER A 223 6.89 17.83 -9.08
N LEU A 224 6.69 17.28 -10.28
CA LEU A 224 7.78 16.91 -11.19
C LEU A 224 8.61 18.13 -11.60
N ALA A 225 7.96 19.22 -12.00
CA ALA A 225 8.63 20.46 -12.39
C ALA A 225 9.38 21.11 -11.22
N LEU A 226 8.79 21.13 -10.03
CA LEU A 226 9.41 21.66 -8.83
C LEU A 226 10.67 20.85 -8.44
N ILE A 227 10.57 19.52 -8.36
CA ILE A 227 11.71 18.66 -8.03
C ILE A 227 12.79 18.82 -9.09
N ARG A 228 12.45 18.84 -10.38
CA ARG A 228 13.41 19.09 -11.48
C ARG A 228 14.19 20.38 -11.32
N SER A 229 13.56 21.44 -10.85
CA SER A 229 14.20 22.75 -10.65
C SER A 229 15.13 22.83 -9.44
N ARG A 230 15.02 21.85 -8.51
CA ARG A 230 15.72 21.85 -7.22
C ARG A 230 16.66 20.66 -7.03
N ALA A 231 16.48 19.58 -7.80
CA ALA A 231 17.27 18.37 -7.67
C ALA A 231 18.70 18.58 -8.22
N GLU A 232 19.68 18.28 -7.37
CA GLU A 232 21.09 18.24 -7.73
C GLU A 232 21.61 16.82 -7.51
N GLU A 233 22.20 16.23 -8.55
CA GLU A 233 22.88 14.95 -8.46
C GLU A 233 24.38 15.19 -8.35
N ARG A 234 25.01 14.58 -7.35
CA ARG A 234 26.46 14.57 -7.18
C ARG A 234 26.89 13.28 -6.49
N ASP A 235 27.92 12.66 -7.01
CA ASP A 235 28.55 11.45 -6.47
C ASP A 235 27.51 10.32 -6.25
N GLY A 236 26.58 10.11 -7.22
CA GLY A 236 25.55 9.08 -7.17
C GLY A 236 24.40 9.37 -6.19
N THR A 237 24.33 10.59 -5.66
CA THR A 237 23.33 10.98 -4.67
C THR A 237 22.58 12.24 -5.12
N ILE A 238 21.25 12.13 -5.21
CA ILE A 238 20.34 13.25 -5.51
C ILE A 238 19.94 13.92 -4.19
N PHE A 239 20.01 15.24 -4.16
CA PHE A 239 19.43 16.05 -3.09
C PHE A 239 18.50 17.10 -3.65
N PHE A 240 17.35 17.33 -3.00
CA PHE A 240 16.46 18.45 -3.28
C PHE A 240 15.75 18.93 -2.00
N ASP A 241 15.65 20.24 -1.87
CA ASP A 241 14.88 20.92 -0.81
C ASP A 241 13.69 21.65 -1.42
N ILE A 242 12.49 21.18 -1.09
CA ILE A 242 11.20 21.76 -1.47
C ILE A 242 10.39 22.18 -0.25
N SER A 243 11.06 22.38 0.89
CA SER A 243 10.41 22.73 2.17
C SER A 243 9.84 24.13 2.23
N ASP A 244 10.17 24.97 1.25
CA ASP A 244 9.55 26.28 1.01
C ASP A 244 8.18 26.20 0.32
N HIS A 245 7.79 25.00 -0.14
CA HIS A 245 6.48 24.70 -0.71
C HIS A 245 5.71 23.77 0.21
N GLN A 246 4.43 24.00 0.41
CA GLN A 246 3.57 23.06 1.14
C GLN A 246 3.09 21.98 0.18
N LEU A 247 3.67 20.78 0.30
CA LEU A 247 3.29 19.61 -0.47
C LEU A 247 2.91 18.47 0.50
N GLU A 248 1.70 17.94 0.36
CA GLU A 248 1.22 16.82 1.17
C GLU A 248 1.81 15.46 0.75
N GLY A 249 2.42 15.40 -0.44
CA GLY A 249 3.12 14.25 -0.97
C GLY A 249 3.55 14.44 -2.42
N PHE A 250 4.48 13.63 -2.86
CA PHE A 250 4.92 13.56 -4.26
C PHE A 250 5.33 12.12 -4.58
N ASN A 251 5.36 11.77 -5.87
CA ASN A 251 5.80 10.46 -6.30
C ASN A 251 7.30 10.26 -5.99
N LYS A 252 7.59 9.30 -5.12
CA LYS A 252 8.94 9.01 -4.59
C LYS A 252 9.97 8.60 -5.66
N PHE A 253 9.52 8.25 -6.87
CA PHE A 253 10.38 7.85 -7.98
C PHE A 253 10.80 9.00 -8.89
N ILE A 254 10.23 10.20 -8.76
CA ILE A 254 10.59 11.38 -9.54
C ILE A 254 12.10 11.66 -9.54
N PRO A 255 12.82 11.61 -8.40
CA PRO A 255 14.28 11.84 -8.42
C PRO A 255 15.02 10.90 -9.38
N TYR A 256 14.66 9.63 -9.40
CA TYR A 256 15.31 8.62 -10.25
C TYR A 256 14.87 8.70 -11.72
N TYR A 257 13.67 9.21 -11.98
CA TYR A 257 13.22 9.55 -13.32
C TYR A 257 14.05 10.70 -13.92
N LEU A 258 14.41 11.68 -13.09
CA LEU A 258 15.24 12.82 -13.48
C LEU A 258 16.73 12.47 -13.58
N HIS A 259 17.22 11.60 -12.71
CA HIS A 259 18.61 11.18 -12.60
C HIS A 259 18.73 9.65 -12.49
N PRO A 260 18.53 8.90 -13.60
CA PRO A 260 18.39 7.44 -13.54
C PRO A 260 19.69 6.72 -13.13
N GLN A 261 20.84 7.37 -13.22
CA GLN A 261 22.14 6.80 -12.82
C GLN A 261 22.43 6.95 -11.33
N ALA A 262 21.68 7.78 -10.62
CA ALA A 262 21.91 7.98 -9.20
C ALA A 262 21.51 6.74 -8.38
N THR A 263 22.22 6.51 -7.29
CA THR A 263 21.99 5.39 -6.38
C THR A 263 21.04 5.75 -5.24
N TYR A 264 21.17 6.99 -4.73
CA TYR A 264 20.40 7.45 -3.57
C TYR A 264 19.67 8.76 -3.87
N SER A 265 18.58 9.00 -3.16
CA SER A 265 17.92 10.30 -3.16
C SER A 265 17.53 10.73 -1.75
N ILE A 266 17.75 12.00 -1.46
CA ILE A 266 17.36 12.65 -0.22
C ILE A 266 16.48 13.85 -0.59
N GLY A 267 15.22 13.84 -0.10
CA GLY A 267 14.29 14.93 -0.31
C GLY A 267 13.85 15.55 1.01
N LEU A 268 13.97 16.88 1.12
CA LEU A 268 13.41 17.66 2.21
C LEU A 268 12.10 18.29 1.75
N SER A 269 11.02 17.99 2.45
CA SER A 269 9.67 18.49 2.15
C SER A 269 8.97 18.96 3.43
N LYS A 270 7.95 19.81 3.27
CA LYS A 270 7.15 20.35 4.37
C LYS A 270 5.66 20.16 4.08
N SER A 271 4.93 19.73 5.09
CA SER A 271 3.47 19.74 5.10
C SER A 271 2.93 20.56 6.27
N SER A 272 1.61 20.63 6.41
CA SER A 272 0.97 21.37 7.50
C SER A 272 1.35 20.85 8.91
N PHE A 273 1.72 19.57 9.02
CA PHE A 273 1.94 18.92 10.30
C PHE A 273 3.39 18.44 10.55
N ARG A 274 4.28 18.48 9.53
CA ARG A 274 5.69 18.06 9.71
C ARG A 274 6.63 18.63 8.63
N THR A 275 7.92 18.67 8.96
CA THR A 275 9.03 18.72 8.01
C THR A 275 9.61 17.31 7.88
N LYS A 276 9.71 16.79 6.66
CA LYS A 276 10.11 15.40 6.40
C LYS A 276 11.40 15.33 5.60
N VAL A 277 12.35 14.54 6.07
CA VAL A 277 13.49 14.06 5.28
C VAL A 277 13.16 12.67 4.78
N SER A 278 13.03 12.52 3.46
CA SER A 278 12.83 11.24 2.80
C SER A 278 14.16 10.75 2.26
N VAL A 279 14.51 9.49 2.52
CA VAL A 279 15.76 8.88 2.06
C VAL A 279 15.40 7.62 1.29
N GLY A 280 15.92 7.46 0.08
CA GLY A 280 15.61 6.32 -0.78
C GLY A 280 16.81 5.84 -1.58
N SER A 281 16.75 4.59 -2.03
CA SER A 281 17.67 4.05 -3.02
C SER A 281 16.95 3.76 -4.32
N ASN A 282 17.64 3.94 -5.42
CA ASN A 282 17.15 3.69 -6.77
C ASN A 282 16.79 2.20 -6.93
N PRO A 283 15.52 1.84 -7.20
CA PRO A 283 15.14 0.43 -7.41
C PRO A 283 15.80 -0.20 -8.64
N TRP A 284 16.17 0.61 -9.62
CA TRP A 284 16.76 0.18 -10.89
C TRP A 284 18.29 0.23 -10.89
N THR A 285 18.92 0.58 -9.76
CA THR A 285 20.39 0.61 -9.66
C THR A 285 21.00 -0.77 -9.89
N LYS A 286 22.14 -0.80 -10.57
CA LYS A 286 22.96 -2.01 -10.77
C LYS A 286 24.00 -2.20 -9.68
N ALA A 287 23.96 -1.40 -8.62
CA ALA A 287 24.87 -1.53 -7.49
C ALA A 287 24.69 -2.88 -6.78
N ASP A 288 25.81 -3.44 -6.33
CA ASP A 288 25.80 -4.64 -5.51
C ASP A 288 25.03 -4.39 -4.21
N PRO A 289 23.95 -5.15 -3.92
CA PRO A 289 23.18 -5.00 -2.70
C PRO A 289 24.00 -5.06 -1.40
N ALA A 290 25.11 -5.81 -1.39
CA ALA A 290 26.01 -5.93 -0.23
C ALA A 290 26.81 -4.66 0.04
N LYS A 291 26.98 -3.80 -0.97
CA LYS A 291 27.65 -2.50 -0.87
C LYS A 291 26.69 -1.34 -0.58
N MET A 292 25.38 -1.61 -0.58
CA MET A 292 24.38 -0.58 -0.35
C MET A 292 24.27 -0.23 1.13
N VAL A 293 24.16 1.06 1.41
CA VAL A 293 23.94 1.55 2.78
C VAL A 293 22.54 1.19 3.25
N ASN A 294 22.40 0.73 4.50
CA ASN A 294 21.09 0.49 5.12
C ASN A 294 20.48 1.81 5.57
N LEU A 295 19.50 2.29 4.80
CA LEU A 295 18.88 3.60 5.00
C LEU A 295 18.02 3.68 6.28
N ALA A 296 17.42 2.56 6.74
CA ALA A 296 16.70 2.53 8.01
C ALA A 296 17.62 2.90 9.17
N LYS A 297 18.83 2.30 9.23
CA LYS A 297 19.83 2.59 10.29
C LYS A 297 20.27 4.06 10.30
N ILE A 298 20.34 4.69 9.12
CA ILE A 298 20.60 6.13 9.04
C ILE A 298 19.44 6.91 9.67
N CYS A 299 18.21 6.64 9.23
CA CYS A 299 17.04 7.36 9.71
C CYS A 299 16.80 7.19 11.22
N GLU A 300 17.07 6.00 11.77
CA GLU A 300 16.94 5.70 13.21
C GLU A 300 17.80 6.61 14.09
N ARG A 301 18.98 7.03 13.61
CA ARG A 301 19.87 7.97 14.35
C ARG A 301 19.21 9.33 14.61
N TYR A 302 18.24 9.71 13.79
CA TYR A 302 17.51 10.96 13.88
C TYR A 302 16.07 10.77 14.37
N GLY A 303 15.74 9.61 14.96
CA GLY A 303 14.41 9.31 15.46
C GLY A 303 13.39 8.95 14.38
N GLY A 304 13.87 8.64 13.17
CA GLY A 304 13.07 8.13 12.06
C GLY A 304 13.06 6.61 11.99
N GLY A 305 12.74 6.07 10.81
CA GLY A 305 12.74 4.63 10.56
C GLY A 305 12.53 4.30 9.08
N GLY A 306 12.35 3.01 8.80
CA GLY A 306 12.14 2.52 7.44
C GLY A 306 12.60 1.09 7.24
N HIS A 307 13.01 0.80 5.99
CA HIS A 307 13.62 -0.45 5.56
C HIS A 307 15.02 -0.20 5.02
N ALA A 308 15.78 -1.25 4.75
CA ALA A 308 17.14 -1.14 4.25
C ALA A 308 17.28 -0.24 3.00
N ARG A 309 16.24 -0.16 2.16
CA ARG A 309 16.25 0.56 0.88
C ARG A 309 15.51 1.91 0.90
N VAL A 310 14.75 2.19 1.95
CA VAL A 310 13.94 3.42 2.07
C VAL A 310 13.74 3.78 3.53
N GLY A 311 13.81 5.08 3.85
CA GLY A 311 13.54 5.56 5.19
C GLY A 311 13.01 6.99 5.19
N ALA A 312 12.52 7.41 6.34
CA ALA A 312 12.07 8.78 6.54
C ALA A 312 12.28 9.23 7.99
N ILE A 313 12.49 10.54 8.14
CA ILE A 313 12.57 11.22 9.42
C ILE A 313 11.51 12.32 9.42
N SER A 314 10.74 12.40 10.49
CA SER A 314 9.70 13.43 10.65
C SER A 314 10.08 14.37 11.78
N PHE A 315 10.22 15.65 11.47
CA PHE A 315 10.44 16.72 12.43
C PHE A 315 9.16 17.54 12.59
N PRO A 316 8.89 18.14 13.76
CA PRO A 316 7.87 19.16 13.90
C PRO A 316 8.03 20.28 12.85
N PRO A 317 6.94 20.94 12.41
CA PRO A 317 7.00 21.95 11.35
C PRO A 317 7.91 23.15 11.65
N ASP A 318 8.11 23.47 12.92
CA ASP A 318 8.98 24.54 13.45
C ASP A 318 10.47 24.14 13.53
N GLN A 319 10.80 22.88 13.32
CA GLN A 319 12.18 22.36 13.36
C GLN A 319 12.79 22.14 11.98
N ALA A 320 12.40 22.94 10.99
CA ALA A 320 12.90 22.82 9.62
C ALA A 320 14.44 22.91 9.53
N GLU A 321 15.09 23.72 10.38
CA GLU A 321 16.55 23.84 10.40
C GLU A 321 17.22 22.56 10.85
N LYS A 322 16.70 21.88 11.87
CA LYS A 322 17.20 20.58 12.29
C LYS A 322 17.06 19.54 11.17
N ALA A 323 15.96 19.59 10.43
CA ALA A 323 15.75 18.71 9.29
C ALA A 323 16.78 18.96 8.17
N ARG A 324 17.16 20.24 7.92
CA ARG A 324 18.19 20.59 6.95
C ARG A 324 19.57 20.08 7.36
N VAL A 325 19.92 20.23 8.64
CA VAL A 325 21.20 19.71 9.19
C VAL A 325 21.25 18.19 9.02
N ALA A 326 20.20 17.47 9.45
CA ALA A 326 20.13 16.02 9.28
C ALA A 326 20.23 15.60 7.81
N ALA A 327 19.52 16.29 6.90
CA ALA A 327 19.58 16.02 5.48
C ALA A 327 21.01 16.22 4.92
N ALA A 328 21.68 17.29 5.31
CA ALA A 328 23.07 17.58 4.86
C ALA A 328 24.06 16.51 5.33
N GLU A 329 23.96 16.07 6.58
CA GLU A 329 24.79 14.99 7.13
C GLU A 329 24.55 13.67 6.40
N ILE A 330 23.29 13.32 6.13
CA ILE A 330 22.92 12.11 5.37
C ILE A 330 23.43 12.18 3.94
N VAL A 331 23.30 13.32 3.27
CA VAL A 331 23.86 13.54 1.92
C VAL A 331 25.35 13.31 1.89
N ALA A 332 26.10 13.88 2.84
CA ALA A 332 27.55 13.73 2.93
C ALA A 332 27.95 12.26 3.14
N GLU A 333 27.24 11.55 4.03
CA GLU A 333 27.48 10.14 4.31
C GLU A 333 27.22 9.26 3.07
N LEU A 334 26.09 9.47 2.36
CA LEU A 334 25.75 8.66 1.20
C LEU A 334 26.65 8.92 0.00
N ARG A 335 27.14 10.17 -0.18
CA ARG A 335 28.16 10.50 -1.18
C ARG A 335 29.49 9.80 -0.89
N ALA A 336 29.91 9.79 0.36
CA ALA A 336 31.15 9.12 0.78
C ALA A 336 31.08 7.57 0.66
N ASN A 337 29.86 7.00 0.66
CA ASN A 337 29.58 5.57 0.56
C ASN A 337 28.88 5.20 -0.76
N ASN A 338 29.20 5.89 -1.85
CA ASN A 338 28.67 5.54 -3.16
C ASN A 338 29.22 4.14 -3.58
N PRO A 339 28.35 3.14 -3.86
CA PRO A 339 28.80 1.79 -4.20
C PRO A 339 29.52 1.67 -5.54
N PHE A 340 29.58 2.75 -6.33
CA PHE A 340 30.30 2.83 -7.60
C PHE A 340 31.57 3.71 -7.52
N ALA A 341 31.91 4.23 -6.35
CA ALA A 341 33.13 5.02 -6.12
C ALA A 341 34.38 4.13 -6.00
#